data_5f460bf1957f4845f6747f72753affbc
#
_entry.id   5f460bf1957f4845f6747f72753affbc
#
_cell.length_a   1.000
_cell.length_b   1.000
_cell.length_c   1.000
_cell.angle_alpha   90.00
_cell.angle_beta   90.00
_cell.angle_gamma   90.00
#
_symmetry.space_group_name_H-M   'P 1'
#
loop_
_entity.id
_entity.type
_entity.pdbx_description
1 polymer ?
#
loop_
_entity_poly.entity_id
_entity_poly.type
_entity_poly.pdbx_seq_one_letter_code
_entity_poly.pdbx_strand_id
1 'polypeptide(L)'
;MCTRIAHSQSIVETAAREEPPARPYQKDAAKYVMMPGNAKRRHPVVEERLLALADYAETTPLNRVEEGSDASIGLICSSTAYQYVKEACGDRYPVLKLGMIHPLPKRLILDFAAGVKRVVVVEELDGFIEAHCSGLGLAVEGKSLFSAIGELSQNAVRRALGMTPAEGRDLEESIPPRPPVMCAGCPHRGLFYTLHKLNLTVLGDIGCYTLGAVAPLSAIDSTICM
;
A
#
# COMPACT_ATOMS: atom_id res chain seq x y z
N MET A 1 0.03 -2.64 -1.41
CA MET A 1 -0.15 -4.07 -0.98
C MET A 1 1.20 -4.73 -1.17
N CYS A 2 1.78 -5.34 -0.14
CA CYS A 2 3.06 -6.00 -0.29
C CYS A 2 2.89 -7.43 -0.85
N THR A 3 3.92 -7.93 -1.52
CA THR A 3 3.92 -9.24 -2.17
C THR A 3 3.64 -10.38 -1.18
N ARG A 4 4.18 -10.28 0.03
CA ARG A 4 3.97 -11.27 1.09
C ARG A 4 2.50 -11.43 1.44
N ILE A 5 1.77 -10.33 1.64
CA ILE A 5 0.32 -10.37 1.93
C ILE A 5 -0.46 -10.90 0.74
N ALA A 6 -0.11 -10.53 -0.49
CA ALA A 6 -0.77 -11.03 -1.70
C ALA A 6 -0.63 -12.55 -1.91
N HIS A 7 0.45 -13.15 -1.37
CA HIS A 7 0.70 -14.60 -1.44
C HIS A 7 0.39 -15.34 -0.14
N SER A 8 -0.14 -14.68 0.87
CA SER A 8 -0.54 -15.33 2.11
C SER A 8 -1.86 -16.11 1.93
N GLN A 9 -2.08 -17.05 2.83
CA GLN A 9 -3.33 -17.77 2.94
C GLN A 9 -3.95 -17.51 4.31
N SER A 10 -5.28 -17.42 4.35
CA SER A 10 -6.03 -17.28 5.59
C SER A 10 -7.28 -18.14 5.54
N ILE A 11 -7.76 -18.52 6.71
CA ILE A 11 -9.06 -19.17 6.85
C ILE A 11 -10.13 -18.11 6.60
N VAL A 12 -11.10 -18.41 5.75
CA VAL A 12 -12.25 -17.57 5.46
C VAL A 12 -13.54 -18.32 5.74
N GLU A 13 -14.53 -17.62 6.24
CA GLU A 13 -15.89 -18.16 6.35
C GLU A 13 -16.52 -18.19 4.95
N THR A 14 -17.11 -19.34 4.61
CA THR A 14 -17.87 -19.48 3.38
C THR A 14 -19.35 -19.30 3.66
N ALA A 15 -19.97 -18.38 2.98
CA ALA A 15 -21.42 -18.18 3.00
C ALA A 15 -22.02 -18.50 1.63
N ALA A 16 -23.33 -18.64 1.58
CA ALA A 16 -24.03 -18.73 0.31
C ALA A 16 -23.77 -17.46 -0.52
N ARG A 17 -23.56 -17.62 -1.82
CA ARG A 17 -23.37 -16.49 -2.72
C ARG A 17 -24.63 -15.65 -2.77
N GLU A 18 -24.48 -14.36 -2.47
CA GLU A 18 -25.53 -13.37 -2.71
C GLU A 18 -25.37 -12.82 -4.14
N GLU A 19 -26.45 -12.84 -4.89
CA GLU A 19 -26.49 -12.22 -6.21
C GLU A 19 -27.21 -10.87 -6.11
N PRO A 20 -26.46 -9.75 -6.02
CA PRO A 20 -27.09 -8.44 -6.01
C PRO A 20 -27.79 -8.20 -7.36
N PRO A 21 -28.91 -7.46 -7.38
CA PRO A 21 -29.60 -7.15 -8.62
C PRO A 21 -28.68 -6.40 -9.58
N ALA A 22 -28.67 -6.84 -10.85
CA ALA A 22 -27.90 -6.17 -11.89
C ALA A 22 -28.35 -4.72 -12.03
N ARG A 23 -27.40 -3.80 -11.95
CA ARG A 23 -27.66 -2.38 -12.21
C ARG A 23 -27.52 -2.14 -13.71
N PRO A 24 -28.57 -1.68 -14.38
CA PRO A 24 -28.47 -1.38 -15.82
C PRO A 24 -27.46 -0.25 -16.04
N TYR A 25 -26.64 -0.40 -17.07
CA TYR A 25 -25.73 0.66 -17.48
C TYR A 25 -26.52 1.83 -18.07
N GLN A 26 -26.28 3.04 -17.54
CA GLN A 26 -26.81 4.28 -18.08
C GLN A 26 -25.66 5.08 -18.70
N LYS A 27 -25.75 5.34 -20.00
CA LYS A 27 -24.76 6.14 -20.72
C LYS A 27 -24.82 7.58 -20.25
N ASP A 28 -23.70 8.09 -19.76
CA ASP A 28 -23.52 9.50 -19.37
C ASP A 28 -22.14 9.98 -19.85
N ALA A 29 -22.09 10.41 -21.10
CA ALA A 29 -20.85 10.89 -21.70
C ALA A 29 -20.35 12.19 -21.04
N ALA A 30 -21.24 13.01 -20.51
CA ALA A 30 -20.86 14.24 -19.82
C ALA A 30 -20.10 13.96 -18.51
N LYS A 31 -20.40 12.81 -17.88
CA LYS A 31 -19.74 12.35 -16.64
C LYS A 31 -18.48 11.54 -16.88
N TYR A 32 -18.49 10.67 -17.89
CA TYR A 32 -17.44 9.65 -18.04
C TYR A 32 -16.44 9.96 -19.17
N VAL A 33 -16.73 10.93 -20.06
CA VAL A 33 -15.81 11.37 -21.10
C VAL A 33 -15.28 12.75 -20.77
N MET A 34 -14.00 12.83 -20.37
CA MET A 34 -13.39 14.07 -19.87
C MET A 34 -12.85 14.96 -21.01
N MET A 35 -13.74 15.34 -21.94
CA MET A 35 -13.44 16.45 -22.82
C MET A 35 -13.25 17.76 -22.00
N PRO A 36 -12.46 18.73 -22.47
CA PRO A 36 -12.15 19.96 -21.69
C PRO A 36 -13.38 20.66 -21.11
N GLY A 37 -14.47 20.77 -21.87
CA GLY A 37 -15.71 21.35 -21.38
C GLY A 37 -16.39 20.54 -20.28
N ASN A 38 -16.33 19.21 -20.34
CA ASN A 38 -16.85 18.32 -19.32
C ASN A 38 -15.95 18.35 -18.06
N ALA A 39 -14.65 18.31 -18.25
CA ALA A 39 -13.67 18.39 -17.15
C ALA A 39 -13.86 19.69 -16.35
N LYS A 40 -14.00 20.84 -17.03
CA LYS A 40 -14.27 22.13 -16.38
C LYS A 40 -15.53 22.11 -15.50
N ARG A 41 -16.61 21.48 -15.97
CA ARG A 41 -17.84 21.36 -15.16
C ARG A 41 -17.73 20.35 -14.03
N ARG A 42 -16.94 19.29 -14.22
CA ARG A 42 -16.76 18.24 -13.21
C ARG A 42 -15.81 18.63 -12.09
N HIS A 43 -14.83 19.50 -12.36
CA HIS A 43 -13.82 19.88 -11.38
C HIS A 43 -14.41 20.43 -10.07
N PRO A 44 -15.33 21.42 -10.09
CA PRO A 44 -15.98 21.90 -8.84
C PRO A 44 -16.64 20.77 -8.04
N VAL A 45 -17.32 19.83 -8.70
CA VAL A 45 -17.98 18.69 -8.05
C VAL A 45 -16.95 17.76 -7.38
N VAL A 46 -15.76 17.63 -7.96
CA VAL A 46 -14.67 16.83 -7.35
C VAL A 46 -14.11 17.54 -6.12
N GLU A 47 -13.88 18.85 -6.20
CA GLU A 47 -13.38 19.64 -5.08
C GLU A 47 -14.37 19.66 -3.89
N GLU A 48 -15.64 19.88 -4.14
CA GLU A 48 -16.70 19.82 -3.13
C GLU A 48 -16.75 18.43 -2.46
N ARG A 49 -16.60 17.37 -3.26
CA ARG A 49 -16.53 16.00 -2.72
C ARG A 49 -15.30 15.77 -1.86
N LEU A 50 -14.14 16.30 -2.24
CA LEU A 50 -12.92 16.18 -1.44
C LEU A 50 -13.06 16.88 -0.09
N LEU A 51 -13.70 18.05 -0.06
CA LEU A 51 -14.02 18.74 1.19
C LEU A 51 -14.95 17.90 2.09
N ALA A 52 -16.03 17.37 1.52
CA ALA A 52 -16.95 16.51 2.26
C ALA A 52 -16.28 15.21 2.75
N LEU A 53 -15.36 14.65 1.97
CA LEU A 53 -14.57 13.48 2.38
C LEU A 53 -13.56 13.83 3.49
N ALA A 54 -13.01 15.05 3.49
CA ALA A 54 -12.13 15.50 4.57
C ALA A 54 -12.89 15.59 5.90
N ASP A 55 -14.10 16.14 5.89
CA ASP A 55 -14.96 16.17 7.08
C ASP A 55 -15.37 14.75 7.53
N TYR A 56 -15.70 13.88 6.59
CA TYR A 56 -16.02 12.48 6.88
C TYR A 56 -14.82 11.72 7.46
N ALA A 57 -13.60 12.00 6.99
CA ALA A 57 -12.39 11.36 7.49
C ALA A 57 -12.14 11.60 8.98
N GLU A 58 -12.64 12.72 9.54
CA GLU A 58 -12.50 13.05 10.95
C GLU A 58 -13.35 12.18 11.89
N THR A 59 -14.44 11.60 11.37
CA THR A 59 -15.45 10.91 12.20
C THR A 59 -15.73 9.47 11.76
N THR A 60 -15.18 9.04 10.64
CA THR A 60 -15.41 7.69 10.13
C THR A 60 -14.83 6.63 11.07
N PRO A 61 -15.55 5.52 11.34
CA PRO A 61 -15.02 4.43 12.15
C PRO A 61 -13.84 3.68 11.50
N LEU A 62 -13.55 3.97 10.23
CA LEU A 62 -12.36 3.45 9.54
C LEU A 62 -11.07 4.02 10.13
N ASN A 63 -11.12 5.28 10.59
CA ASN A 63 -10.05 5.96 11.30
C ASN A 63 -10.37 5.89 12.80
N ARG A 64 -9.52 5.24 13.58
CA ARG A 64 -9.77 5.06 15.00
C ARG A 64 -8.51 5.17 15.84
N VAL A 65 -8.67 5.68 17.02
CA VAL A 65 -7.66 5.64 18.07
C VAL A 65 -7.88 4.38 18.89
N GLU A 66 -6.83 3.64 19.11
CA GLU A 66 -6.76 2.53 20.05
C GLU A 66 -5.90 2.98 21.24
N GLU A 67 -6.44 2.85 22.44
CA GLU A 67 -5.74 3.23 23.65
C GLU A 67 -4.57 2.30 23.92
N GLY A 68 -3.55 2.83 24.60
CA GLY A 68 -2.38 2.09 25.04
C GLY A 68 -2.08 2.32 26.50
N SER A 69 -1.33 1.42 27.12
CA SER A 69 -0.94 1.54 28.53
C SER A 69 0.20 2.54 28.77
N ASP A 70 0.92 2.97 27.72
CA ASP A 70 2.10 3.83 27.77
C ASP A 70 1.99 4.94 26.71
N ALA A 71 1.62 6.13 27.11
CA ALA A 71 1.51 7.31 26.26
C ALA A 71 2.85 8.00 25.96
N SER A 72 3.98 7.37 26.25
CA SER A 72 5.30 7.91 25.90
C SER A 72 5.53 7.96 24.39
N ILE A 73 4.89 7.06 23.64
CA ILE A 73 4.93 6.99 22.17
C ILE A 73 3.50 6.80 21.65
N GLY A 74 3.12 7.59 20.66
CA GLY A 74 1.90 7.35 19.87
C GLY A 74 2.28 6.88 18.47
N LEU A 75 1.62 5.83 17.96
CA LEU A 75 1.91 5.23 16.69
C LEU A 75 0.82 5.59 15.67
N ILE A 76 1.19 6.19 14.55
CA ILE A 76 0.26 6.45 13.43
C ILE A 76 0.59 5.48 12.30
N CYS A 77 -0.37 4.71 11.84
CA CYS A 77 -0.17 3.72 10.80
C CYS A 77 -1.44 3.45 9.98
N SER A 78 -1.25 2.79 8.85
CA SER A 78 -2.34 2.38 7.96
C SER A 78 -2.09 1.00 7.38
N SER A 79 -3.11 0.41 6.74
CA SER A 79 -2.99 -0.82 5.97
C SER A 79 -2.27 -1.95 6.73
N THR A 80 -1.32 -2.62 6.08
CA THR A 80 -0.54 -3.74 6.65
C THR A 80 0.41 -3.31 7.75
N ALA A 81 0.90 -2.07 7.74
CA ALA A 81 1.75 -1.54 8.81
C ALA A 81 1.07 -1.60 10.18
N TYR A 82 -0.26 -1.42 10.23
CA TYR A 82 -1.03 -1.58 11.45
C TYR A 82 -0.90 -3.00 12.04
N GLN A 83 -0.91 -4.04 11.22
CA GLN A 83 -0.77 -5.42 11.70
C GLN A 83 0.63 -5.65 12.31
N TYR A 84 1.67 -5.12 11.68
CA TYR A 84 3.02 -5.20 12.22
C TYR A 84 3.19 -4.43 13.53
N VAL A 85 2.52 -3.27 13.66
CA VAL A 85 2.48 -2.50 14.90
C VAL A 85 1.80 -3.31 16.01
N LYS A 86 0.64 -3.89 15.76
CA LYS A 86 -0.10 -4.68 16.76
C LYS A 86 0.66 -5.92 17.18
N GLU A 87 1.31 -6.63 16.24
CA GLU A 87 2.13 -7.79 16.56
C GLU A 87 3.39 -7.42 17.34
N ALA A 88 4.00 -6.27 17.03
CA ALA A 88 5.20 -5.80 17.72
C ALA A 88 4.93 -5.32 19.15
N CYS A 89 3.86 -4.53 19.33
CA CYS A 89 3.63 -3.74 20.52
C CYS A 89 2.41 -4.19 21.35
N GLY A 90 1.50 -4.99 20.79
CA GLY A 90 0.22 -5.31 21.43
C GLY A 90 -0.58 -4.02 21.73
N ASP A 91 -0.97 -3.88 22.99
CA ASP A 91 -1.69 -2.72 23.52
C ASP A 91 -0.81 -1.81 24.39
N ARG A 92 0.51 -1.87 24.17
CA ARG A 92 1.45 -1.06 24.96
C ARG A 92 1.31 0.43 24.63
N TYR A 93 1.33 0.79 23.35
CA TYR A 93 1.28 2.19 22.92
C TYR A 93 -0.06 2.52 22.28
N PRO A 94 -0.58 3.73 22.46
CA PRO A 94 -1.74 4.19 21.71
C PRO A 94 -1.44 4.20 20.20
N VAL A 95 -2.45 3.80 19.42
CA VAL A 95 -2.33 3.67 17.96
C VAL A 95 -3.46 4.45 17.29
N LEU A 96 -3.10 5.39 16.43
CA LEU A 96 -4.04 5.95 15.45
C LEU A 96 -3.97 5.09 14.17
N LYS A 97 -4.98 4.24 14.02
CA LYS A 97 -5.16 3.45 12.79
C LYS A 97 -5.92 4.26 11.76
N LEU A 98 -5.29 4.55 10.63
CA LEU A 98 -5.90 5.20 9.48
C LEU A 98 -6.38 4.16 8.48
N GLY A 99 -7.70 3.98 8.36
CA GLY A 99 -8.33 3.16 7.33
C GLY A 99 -8.66 3.95 6.07
N MET A 100 -8.88 5.26 6.23
CA MET A 100 -9.04 6.22 5.13
C MET A 100 -7.84 7.18 5.14
N ILE A 101 -7.00 7.09 4.11
CA ILE A 101 -5.73 7.83 4.03
C ILE A 101 -5.78 9.03 3.06
N HIS A 102 -6.90 9.28 2.41
CA HIS A 102 -7.06 10.45 1.55
C HIS A 102 -8.53 10.88 1.44
N PRO A 103 -8.84 12.12 1.83
CA PRO A 103 -7.99 13.05 2.58
C PRO A 103 -7.66 12.56 3.99
N LEU A 104 -6.49 12.94 4.52
CA LEU A 104 -6.11 12.59 5.89
C LEU A 104 -6.86 13.46 6.92
N PRO A 105 -7.28 12.90 8.08
CA PRO A 105 -8.04 13.60 9.11
C PRO A 105 -7.13 14.51 9.95
N LYS A 106 -7.12 15.81 9.68
CA LYS A 106 -6.21 16.78 10.30
C LYS A 106 -6.42 16.91 11.82
N ARG A 107 -7.69 17.07 12.24
CA ARG A 107 -8.02 17.26 13.67
C ARG A 107 -7.73 16.00 14.46
N LEU A 108 -8.19 14.85 13.96
CA LEU A 108 -7.96 13.57 14.61
C LEU A 108 -6.46 13.29 14.81
N ILE A 109 -5.61 13.62 13.83
CA ILE A 109 -4.15 13.50 13.93
C ILE A 109 -3.59 14.45 14.98
N LEU A 110 -4.02 15.71 15.00
CA LEU A 110 -3.55 16.70 15.97
C LEU A 110 -3.99 16.35 17.39
N ASP A 111 -5.24 15.94 17.57
CA ASP A 111 -5.78 15.54 18.87
C ASP A 111 -5.08 14.30 19.41
N PHE A 112 -4.82 13.31 18.55
CA PHE A 112 -4.03 12.13 18.90
C PHE A 112 -2.60 12.52 19.33
N ALA A 113 -1.95 13.36 18.54
CA ALA A 113 -0.58 13.80 18.82
C ALA A 113 -0.47 14.58 20.14
N ALA A 114 -1.48 15.36 20.51
CA ALA A 114 -1.51 16.09 21.77
C ALA A 114 -1.60 15.17 23.01
N GLY A 115 -2.08 13.94 22.86
CA GLY A 115 -2.21 12.94 23.92
C GLY A 115 -0.95 12.12 24.19
N VAL A 116 0.12 12.29 23.43
CA VAL A 116 1.34 11.49 23.54
C VAL A 116 2.59 12.37 23.58
N LYS A 117 3.71 11.82 24.10
CA LYS A 117 4.95 12.60 24.20
C LYS A 117 5.77 12.61 22.90
N ARG A 118 5.67 11.57 22.11
CA ARG A 118 6.43 11.35 20.87
C ARG A 118 5.52 10.67 19.85
N VAL A 119 5.52 11.15 18.62
CA VAL A 119 4.74 10.58 17.54
C VAL A 119 5.65 9.84 16.56
N VAL A 120 5.34 8.59 16.30
CA VAL A 120 6.05 7.74 15.33
C VAL A 120 5.08 7.30 14.24
N VAL A 121 5.42 7.60 13.00
CA VAL A 121 4.65 7.17 11.82
C VAL A 121 5.25 5.88 11.27
N VAL A 122 4.43 4.84 11.17
CA VAL A 122 4.84 3.53 10.66
C VAL A 122 4.18 3.29 9.31
N GLU A 123 4.96 3.44 8.25
CA GLU A 123 4.51 3.25 6.86
C GLU A 123 5.61 2.67 5.98
N GLU A 124 5.22 1.93 4.94
CA GLU A 124 6.14 1.37 3.95
C GLU A 124 6.45 2.40 2.86
N LEU A 125 7.57 2.22 2.16
CA LEU A 125 8.02 3.06 1.05
C LEU A 125 8.18 4.54 1.48
N ASP A 126 7.57 5.45 0.73
CA ASP A 126 7.68 6.89 0.97
C ASP A 126 6.91 7.35 2.22
N GLY A 127 7.38 8.44 2.82
CA GLY A 127 6.78 9.05 4.01
C GLY A 127 5.55 9.91 3.67
N PHE A 128 4.46 9.32 3.24
CA PHE A 128 3.23 10.04 2.87
C PHE A 128 2.50 10.61 4.09
N ILE A 129 2.28 9.77 5.10
CA ILE A 129 1.61 10.18 6.35
C ILE A 129 2.56 11.07 7.15
N GLU A 130 3.85 10.73 7.21
CA GLU A 130 4.89 11.53 7.87
C GLU A 130 4.94 12.95 7.30
N ALA A 131 5.00 13.09 5.97
CA ALA A 131 5.02 14.40 5.30
C ALA A 131 3.77 15.23 5.62
N HIS A 132 2.59 14.59 5.67
CA HIS A 132 1.36 15.27 6.05
C HIS A 132 1.39 15.75 7.50
N CYS A 133 1.80 14.90 8.44
CA CYS A 133 1.93 15.25 9.85
C CYS A 133 2.93 16.40 10.05
N SER A 134 4.08 16.35 9.37
CA SER A 134 5.07 17.43 9.37
C SER A 134 4.49 18.73 8.80
N GLY A 135 3.69 18.65 7.74
CA GLY A 135 2.97 19.78 7.15
C GLY A 135 1.94 20.41 8.10
N LEU A 136 1.44 19.67 9.09
CA LEU A 136 0.58 20.17 10.17
C LEU A 136 1.38 20.82 11.32
N GLY A 137 2.71 20.84 11.23
CA GLY A 137 3.59 21.38 12.26
C GLY A 137 3.94 20.40 13.38
N LEU A 138 3.63 19.12 13.23
CA LEU A 138 3.97 18.10 14.21
C LEU A 138 5.42 17.65 14.07
N ALA A 139 6.11 17.50 15.19
CA ALA A 139 7.39 16.80 15.25
C ALA A 139 7.12 15.30 15.24
N VAL A 140 7.39 14.64 14.12
CA VAL A 140 7.14 13.21 13.96
C VAL A 140 8.42 12.51 13.50
N GLU A 141 8.53 11.25 13.83
CA GLU A 141 9.59 10.37 13.35
C GLU A 141 8.96 9.27 12.47
N GLY A 142 9.51 9.03 11.31
CA GLY A 142 9.00 8.04 10.36
C GLY A 142 10.17 7.44 9.58
N LYS A 143 10.54 8.01 8.45
CA LYS A 143 11.62 7.49 7.59
C LYS A 143 13.02 7.60 8.22
N SER A 144 13.18 8.40 9.24
CA SER A 144 14.40 8.37 10.08
C SER A 144 14.57 7.06 10.85
N LEU A 145 13.48 6.32 11.11
CA LEU A 145 13.46 5.03 11.83
C LEU A 145 13.22 3.85 10.90
N PHE A 146 12.46 4.04 9.82
CA PHE A 146 12.03 2.99 8.91
C PHE A 146 12.60 3.20 7.51
N SER A 147 13.36 2.23 7.02
CA SER A 147 13.91 2.26 5.66
C SER A 147 12.79 2.35 4.62
N ALA A 148 13.03 3.14 3.56
CA ALA A 148 12.20 3.12 2.35
C ALA A 148 12.51 1.89 1.46
N ILE A 149 13.56 1.13 1.77
CA ILE A 149 14.00 -0.03 1.00
C ILE A 149 13.68 -1.30 1.76
N GLY A 150 13.15 -2.28 1.06
CA GLY A 150 12.79 -3.57 1.61
C GLY A 150 11.38 -3.59 2.22
N GLU A 151 11.08 -4.70 2.89
CA GLU A 151 9.77 -4.92 3.51
C GLU A 151 9.74 -4.45 4.97
N LEU A 152 8.63 -3.87 5.37
CA LEU A 152 8.33 -3.66 6.78
C LEU A 152 7.98 -5.00 7.45
N SER A 153 8.29 -5.11 8.73
CA SER A 153 7.94 -6.29 9.55
C SER A 153 7.78 -5.89 11.01
N GLN A 154 7.16 -6.77 11.81
CA GLN A 154 7.07 -6.57 13.25
C GLN A 154 8.45 -6.40 13.91
N ASN A 155 9.48 -7.10 13.41
CA ASN A 155 10.84 -6.96 13.92
C ASN A 155 11.50 -5.62 13.51
N ALA A 156 11.14 -5.06 12.36
CA ALA A 156 11.55 -3.70 12.01
C ALA A 156 10.93 -2.67 12.96
N VAL A 157 9.63 -2.83 13.28
CA VAL A 157 8.94 -1.98 14.28
C VAL A 157 9.58 -2.12 15.66
N ARG A 158 9.84 -3.34 16.12
CA ARG A 158 10.50 -3.58 17.41
C ARG A 158 11.85 -2.90 17.49
N ARG A 159 12.71 -3.07 16.49
CA ARG A 159 14.02 -2.40 16.46
C ARG A 159 13.93 -0.89 16.48
N ALA A 160 13.04 -0.32 15.69
CA ALA A 160 12.83 1.13 15.63
C ALA A 160 12.37 1.73 16.97
N LEU A 161 11.63 0.95 17.75
CA LEU A 161 11.14 1.34 19.08
C LEU A 161 12.07 0.91 20.23
N GLY A 162 13.26 0.40 19.94
CA GLY A 162 14.22 -0.07 20.97
C GLY A 162 13.77 -1.33 21.71
N MET A 163 12.88 -2.13 21.12
CA MET A 163 12.39 -3.38 21.67
C MET A 163 13.22 -4.55 21.12
N THR A 164 13.35 -5.64 21.91
CA THR A 164 14.00 -6.86 21.46
C THR A 164 13.22 -7.49 20.30
N PRO A 165 13.85 -7.75 19.15
CA PRO A 165 13.22 -8.48 18.06
C PRO A 165 12.77 -9.87 18.50
N ALA A 166 11.69 -10.37 17.94
CA ALA A 166 11.29 -11.76 18.12
C ALA A 166 12.30 -12.67 17.42
N GLU A 167 12.62 -13.78 18.07
CA GLU A 167 13.53 -14.79 17.49
C GLU A 167 12.87 -15.40 16.24
N GLY A 168 13.64 -15.45 15.16
CA GLY A 168 13.26 -16.16 13.95
C GLY A 168 13.51 -17.67 14.12
N ARG A 169 12.77 -18.46 13.35
CA ARG A 169 13.07 -19.87 13.21
C ARG A 169 13.90 -20.04 11.93
N ASP A 170 15.14 -20.46 12.09
CA ASP A 170 15.97 -20.81 10.94
C ASP A 170 15.47 -22.13 10.34
N LEU A 171 15.33 -22.16 9.03
CA LEU A 171 15.05 -23.38 8.30
C LEU A 171 16.38 -24.07 7.99
N GLU A 172 16.47 -25.36 8.33
CA GLU A 172 17.65 -26.18 8.00
C GLU A 172 17.81 -26.39 6.48
N GLU A 173 16.69 -26.28 5.74
CA GLU A 173 16.65 -26.47 4.30
C GLU A 173 16.75 -25.13 3.56
N SER A 174 17.61 -25.10 2.54
CA SER A 174 17.66 -23.98 1.59
C SER A 174 16.43 -23.99 0.69
N ILE A 175 15.59 -22.96 0.81
CA ILE A 175 14.44 -22.79 -0.09
C ILE A 175 14.95 -22.26 -1.43
N PRO A 176 14.74 -22.97 -2.55
CA PRO A 176 15.17 -22.49 -3.86
C PRO A 176 14.42 -21.21 -4.24
N PRO A 177 15.09 -20.25 -4.89
CA PRO A 177 14.43 -19.05 -5.39
C PRO A 177 13.34 -19.41 -6.42
N ARG A 178 12.21 -18.73 -6.35
CA ARG A 178 11.08 -18.90 -7.27
C ARG A 178 10.84 -17.59 -8.03
N PRO A 179 11.73 -17.22 -8.98
CA PRO A 179 11.52 -16.02 -9.76
C PRO A 179 10.24 -16.18 -10.61
N PRO A 180 9.53 -15.09 -10.90
CA PRO A 180 8.43 -15.14 -11.84
C PRO A 180 8.93 -15.60 -13.21
N VAL A 181 8.20 -16.51 -13.82
CA VAL A 181 8.52 -17.04 -15.14
C VAL A 181 7.29 -17.00 -16.05
N MET A 182 7.54 -16.92 -17.35
CA MET A 182 6.45 -16.98 -18.31
C MET A 182 5.83 -18.39 -18.34
N CYS A 183 4.51 -18.44 -18.28
CA CYS A 183 3.76 -19.71 -18.23
C CYS A 183 4.17 -20.69 -19.35
N ALA A 184 4.11 -21.97 -19.04
CA ALA A 184 4.26 -23.01 -20.08
C ALA A 184 3.10 -22.87 -21.09
N GLY A 185 3.42 -22.94 -22.40
CA GLY A 185 2.43 -22.77 -23.45
C GLY A 185 1.93 -21.34 -23.68
N CYS A 186 2.52 -20.34 -23.03
CA CYS A 186 2.17 -18.95 -23.26
C CYS A 186 2.38 -18.54 -24.73
N PRO A 187 1.39 -17.94 -25.41
CA PRO A 187 1.50 -17.57 -26.83
C PRO A 187 2.61 -16.53 -27.09
N HIS A 188 2.93 -15.69 -26.11
CA HIS A 188 3.99 -14.69 -26.22
C HIS A 188 5.39 -15.29 -26.39
N ARG A 189 5.62 -16.53 -25.93
CA ARG A 189 6.93 -17.17 -26.02
C ARG A 189 7.44 -17.30 -27.45
N GLY A 190 6.56 -17.64 -28.39
CA GLY A 190 6.90 -17.73 -29.80
C GLY A 190 7.33 -16.41 -30.41
N LEU A 191 6.62 -15.34 -30.06
CA LEU A 191 6.98 -13.96 -30.45
C LEU A 191 8.37 -13.59 -29.95
N PHE A 192 8.58 -13.71 -28.63
CA PHE A 192 9.86 -13.33 -28.01
C PHE A 192 11.03 -14.16 -28.52
N TYR A 193 10.82 -15.46 -28.75
CA TYR A 193 11.83 -16.29 -29.37
C TYR A 193 12.23 -15.77 -30.76
N THR A 194 11.25 -15.36 -31.58
CA THR A 194 11.49 -14.80 -32.91
C THR A 194 12.23 -13.47 -32.85
N LEU A 195 11.79 -12.56 -31.96
CA LEU A 195 12.43 -11.25 -31.78
C LEU A 195 13.89 -11.39 -31.35
N HIS A 196 14.16 -12.28 -30.42
CA HIS A 196 15.53 -12.60 -29.98
C HIS A 196 16.37 -13.15 -31.15
N LYS A 197 15.85 -14.10 -31.92
CA LYS A 197 16.55 -14.67 -33.07
C LYS A 197 16.88 -13.62 -34.14
N LEU A 198 16.02 -12.64 -34.32
CA LEU A 198 16.21 -11.57 -35.30
C LEU A 198 17.13 -10.44 -34.74
N ASN A 199 17.55 -10.54 -33.49
CA ASN A 199 18.38 -9.55 -32.79
C ASN A 199 17.83 -8.12 -32.92
N LEU A 200 16.51 -7.95 -32.70
CA LEU A 200 15.85 -6.66 -32.80
C LEU A 200 15.92 -5.96 -31.45
N THR A 201 16.01 -4.63 -31.48
CA THR A 201 15.80 -3.82 -30.28
C THR A 201 14.29 -3.74 -29.98
N VAL A 202 13.87 -4.20 -28.83
CA VAL A 202 12.47 -4.34 -28.45
C VAL A 202 12.14 -3.50 -27.24
N LEU A 203 11.21 -2.58 -27.41
CA LEU A 203 10.60 -1.82 -26.32
C LEU A 203 9.30 -2.52 -25.93
N GLY A 204 9.22 -2.98 -24.70
CA GLY A 204 8.07 -3.69 -24.16
C GLY A 204 7.29 -2.88 -23.13
N ASP A 205 6.29 -3.52 -22.57
CA ASP A 205 5.42 -3.02 -21.53
C ASP A 205 5.71 -3.74 -20.19
N ILE A 206 5.13 -3.27 -19.10
CA ILE A 206 5.15 -3.93 -17.79
C ILE A 206 4.05 -5.00 -17.72
N GLY A 207 4.39 -6.10 -17.10
CA GLY A 207 3.54 -7.29 -16.94
C GLY A 207 4.25 -8.53 -17.46
N CYS A 208 3.52 -9.43 -18.12
CA CYS A 208 4.12 -10.64 -18.70
C CYS A 208 5.17 -10.34 -19.79
N TYR A 209 5.09 -9.19 -20.45
CA TYR A 209 6.10 -8.76 -21.42
C TYR A 209 7.47 -8.59 -20.79
N THR A 210 7.55 -8.04 -19.57
CA THR A 210 8.81 -7.90 -18.82
C THR A 210 9.53 -9.24 -18.68
N LEU A 211 8.79 -10.34 -18.56
CA LEU A 211 9.37 -11.68 -18.46
C LEU A 211 10.03 -12.13 -19.76
N GLY A 212 9.78 -11.46 -20.87
CA GLY A 212 10.51 -11.66 -22.12
C GLY A 212 11.96 -11.17 -22.09
N ALA A 213 12.32 -10.32 -21.12
CA ALA A 213 13.70 -9.88 -20.90
C ALA A 213 14.57 -10.94 -20.23
N VAL A 214 13.96 -11.91 -19.54
CA VAL A 214 14.69 -12.93 -18.76
C VAL A 214 15.07 -14.10 -19.63
N ALA A 215 16.21 -14.73 -19.35
CA ALA A 215 16.63 -15.97 -20.00
C ALA A 215 15.55 -17.06 -19.86
N PRO A 216 15.37 -17.93 -20.88
CA PRO A 216 16.14 -18.04 -22.12
C PRO A 216 15.66 -17.14 -23.26
N LEU A 217 14.62 -16.34 -23.07
CA LEU A 217 14.03 -15.52 -24.13
C LEU A 217 14.89 -14.30 -24.45
N SER A 218 15.31 -13.53 -23.45
CA SER A 218 16.20 -12.36 -23.56
C SER A 218 15.87 -11.46 -24.76
N ALA A 219 14.58 -11.14 -24.93
CA ALA A 219 14.05 -10.52 -26.14
C ALA A 219 13.62 -9.06 -25.93
N ILE A 220 13.62 -8.56 -24.69
CA ILE A 220 13.16 -7.20 -24.35
C ILE A 220 14.37 -6.41 -23.85
N ASP A 221 14.61 -5.26 -24.45
CA ASP A 221 15.71 -4.37 -24.08
C ASP A 221 15.29 -3.27 -23.10
N SER A 222 14.05 -2.82 -23.17
CA SER A 222 13.51 -1.79 -22.28
C SER A 222 12.01 -1.97 -22.09
N THR A 223 11.51 -1.52 -20.95
CA THR A 223 10.06 -1.53 -20.64
C THR A 223 9.60 -0.13 -20.26
N ILE A 224 8.43 0.24 -20.76
CA ILE A 224 7.73 1.48 -20.42
C ILE A 224 6.38 1.10 -19.84
N CYS A 225 6.14 1.50 -18.60
CA CYS A 225 4.85 1.33 -17.96
C CYS A 225 3.96 2.53 -18.29
N MET A 226 2.85 2.28 -18.99
CA MET A 226 1.84 3.30 -19.29
C MET A 226 0.54 2.99 -18.54
#